data_d5c74c6e0c46940d9bf0ba534896a3c7
#
_entry.id   d5c74c6e0c46940d9bf0ba534896a3c7
#
_cell.length_a   1.000
_cell.length_b   1.000
_cell.length_c   1.000
_cell.angle_alpha   90.00
_cell.angle_beta   90.00
_cell.angle_gamma   90.00
#
_symmetry.space_group_name_H-M   'P 1'
#
loop_
_entity.id
_entity.type
_entity.pdbx_description
1 polymer ?
#
loop_
_entity_poly.entity_id
_entity_poly.type
_entity_poly.pdbx_seq_one_letter_code
_entity_poly.pdbx_strand_id
1 'polypeptide(L)'
;GAHFVHRLVLHNPEINYRLAIAANPGWYLTLSDAEWPFGLKNSGISDDDLKKSLSKYFLVMLGKSDTSTKPNTPYVASIFDKVTAQGQHRLDRGRNFFKGSMKKAKELDVFLKWGMVEVPTKDGHSNTHQMVPYAAELFYERLR
;
A
#
# COMPACT_ATOMS: atom_id res chain seq x y z
N GLY A 1 -5.41 0.71 10.32
CA GLY A 1 -6.00 -0.23 9.37
C GLY A 1 -5.13 -0.49 8.14
N ALA A 2 -4.88 0.52 7.30
CA ALA A 2 -4.20 0.33 6.00
C ALA A 2 -2.77 -0.22 6.10
N HIS A 3 -2.02 0.15 7.14
CA HIS A 3 -0.71 -0.45 7.45
C HIS A 3 -0.80 -1.96 7.67
N PHE A 4 -1.84 -2.39 8.37
CA PHE A 4 -2.08 -3.80 8.62
C PHE A 4 -2.45 -4.54 7.33
N VAL A 5 -3.37 -3.99 6.56
CA VAL A 5 -3.89 -4.67 5.35
C VAL A 5 -2.79 -4.97 4.35
N HIS A 6 -1.95 -3.99 3.96
CA HIS A 6 -0.92 -4.26 2.95
C HIS A 6 0.17 -5.23 3.45
N ARG A 7 0.50 -5.19 4.75
CA ARG A 7 1.43 -6.15 5.35
C ARG A 7 0.83 -7.54 5.45
N LEU A 8 -0.46 -7.65 5.80
CA LEU A 8 -1.17 -8.92 5.84
C LEU A 8 -1.12 -9.62 4.48
N VAL A 9 -1.37 -8.87 3.39
CA VAL A 9 -1.31 -9.40 2.03
C VAL A 9 0.09 -9.92 1.69
N LEU A 10 1.14 -9.22 2.12
CA LEU A 10 2.54 -9.58 1.85
C LEU A 10 3.05 -10.73 2.71
N HIS A 11 2.75 -10.73 4.03
CA HIS A 11 3.23 -11.74 4.96
C HIS A 11 2.37 -13.01 5.00
N ASN A 12 1.15 -12.97 4.45
CA ASN A 12 0.21 -14.08 4.44
C ASN A 12 -0.23 -14.43 3.01
N PRO A 13 0.67 -14.93 2.17
CA PRO A 13 0.37 -15.21 0.76
C PRO A 13 -0.72 -16.27 0.57
N GLU A 14 -0.98 -17.10 1.59
CA GLU A 14 -2.03 -18.13 1.55
C GLU A 14 -3.41 -17.63 2.00
N ILE A 15 -3.51 -16.43 2.58
CA ILE A 15 -4.81 -15.91 3.04
C ILE A 15 -5.80 -15.81 1.88
N ASN A 16 -7.00 -16.31 2.09
CA ASN A 16 -8.05 -16.30 1.07
C ASN A 16 -8.92 -15.04 1.23
N TYR A 17 -8.97 -14.22 0.18
CA TYR A 17 -9.84 -13.05 0.09
C TYR A 17 -10.20 -12.76 -1.38
N ARG A 18 -11.32 -12.11 -1.63
CA ARG A 18 -11.71 -11.70 -2.99
C ARG A 18 -11.11 -10.38 -3.41
N LEU A 19 -10.98 -9.44 -2.46
CA LEU A 19 -10.38 -8.13 -2.64
C LEU A 19 -9.89 -7.63 -1.29
N ALA A 20 -8.69 -7.06 -1.25
CA ALA A 20 -8.19 -6.29 -0.12
C ALA A 20 -7.94 -4.84 -0.56
N ILE A 21 -8.28 -3.87 0.29
CA ILE A 21 -8.06 -2.44 0.03
C ILE A 21 -7.28 -1.82 1.19
N ALA A 22 -6.14 -1.23 0.90
CA ALA A 22 -5.38 -0.41 1.84
C ALA A 22 -5.57 1.07 1.49
N ALA A 23 -6.34 1.78 2.32
CA ALA A 23 -6.64 3.19 2.12
C ALA A 23 -5.70 4.09 2.92
N ASN A 24 -4.94 4.94 2.24
CA ASN A 24 -4.01 5.93 2.82
C ASN A 24 -3.03 5.33 3.86
N PRO A 25 -2.24 4.28 3.57
CA PRO A 25 -1.17 3.89 4.46
C PRO A 25 -0.21 5.06 4.71
N GLY A 26 0.25 5.23 5.94
CA GLY A 26 1.19 6.29 6.29
C GLY A 26 2.55 6.11 5.64
N TRP A 27 3.01 4.85 5.56
CA TRP A 27 4.22 4.38 4.89
C TRP A 27 4.08 2.87 4.61
N TYR A 28 5.02 2.29 3.87
CA TYR A 28 4.86 0.94 3.32
C TYR A 28 6.01 0.01 3.70
N LEU A 29 5.72 -1.29 3.72
CA LEU A 29 6.70 -2.34 3.45
C LEU A 29 6.86 -2.37 1.92
N THR A 30 7.88 -1.68 1.41
CA THR A 30 8.12 -1.58 -0.04
C THR A 30 8.72 -2.87 -0.59
N LEU A 31 8.52 -3.15 -1.87
CA LEU A 31 9.11 -4.33 -2.52
C LEU A 31 10.55 -4.05 -3.01
N SER A 32 11.33 -3.39 -2.18
CA SER A 32 12.72 -3.01 -2.40
C SER A 32 13.67 -3.71 -1.42
N ASP A 33 14.97 -3.56 -1.62
CA ASP A 33 16.01 -4.11 -0.73
C ASP A 33 16.24 -3.28 0.55
N ALA A 34 15.35 -2.34 0.86
CA ALA A 34 15.39 -1.64 2.14
C ALA A 34 15.20 -2.63 3.29
N GLU A 35 15.78 -2.29 4.43
CA GLU A 35 15.68 -3.09 5.65
C GLU A 35 14.23 -3.16 6.16
N TRP A 36 13.81 -4.33 6.65
CA TRP A 36 12.53 -4.45 7.34
C TRP A 36 12.46 -3.47 8.55
N PRO A 37 11.34 -2.82 8.79
CA PRO A 37 10.01 -2.99 8.21
C PRO A 37 9.70 -2.10 6.99
N PHE A 38 10.69 -1.45 6.39
CA PHE A 38 10.51 -0.51 5.28
C PHE A 38 10.67 -1.16 3.90
N GLY A 39 11.28 -2.34 3.84
CA GLY A 39 11.50 -3.12 2.63
C GLY A 39 11.68 -4.61 2.90
N LEU A 40 12.05 -5.37 1.87
CA LEU A 40 12.06 -6.84 1.90
C LEU A 40 13.27 -7.45 2.62
N LYS A 41 14.37 -6.71 2.77
CA LYS A 41 15.56 -7.24 3.41
C LYS A 41 15.27 -7.61 4.87
N ASN A 42 15.54 -8.85 5.23
CA ASN A 42 15.23 -9.43 6.55
C ASN A 42 13.72 -9.48 6.90
N SER A 43 12.84 -9.39 5.91
CA SER A 43 11.38 -9.48 6.12
C SER A 43 10.87 -10.92 6.30
N GLY A 44 11.65 -11.91 5.88
CA GLY A 44 11.21 -13.31 5.81
C GLY A 44 10.29 -13.64 4.63
N ILE A 45 10.01 -12.68 3.74
CA ILE A 45 9.15 -12.88 2.57
C ILE A 45 10.02 -13.38 1.41
N SER A 46 9.71 -14.56 0.90
CA SER A 46 10.39 -15.15 -0.26
C SER A 46 9.83 -14.61 -1.59
N ASP A 47 10.57 -14.83 -2.69
CA ASP A 47 10.08 -14.52 -4.04
C ASP A 47 8.81 -15.31 -4.38
N ASP A 48 8.69 -16.55 -3.94
CA ASP A 48 7.47 -17.36 -4.14
C ASP A 48 6.28 -16.78 -3.37
N ASP A 49 6.48 -16.28 -2.15
CA ASP A 49 5.45 -15.58 -1.39
C ASP A 49 5.01 -14.29 -2.09
N LEU A 50 5.97 -13.52 -2.63
CA LEU A 50 5.68 -12.33 -3.40
C LEU A 50 4.87 -12.65 -4.67
N LYS A 51 5.23 -13.68 -5.43
CA LYS A 51 4.48 -14.10 -6.62
C LYS A 51 3.02 -14.43 -6.28
N LYS A 52 2.78 -15.16 -5.18
CA LYS A 52 1.43 -15.46 -4.70
C LYS A 52 0.67 -14.19 -4.31
N SER A 53 1.28 -13.30 -3.54
CA SER A 53 0.66 -12.05 -3.10
C SER A 53 0.33 -11.12 -4.26
N LEU A 54 1.26 -10.94 -5.20
CA LEU A 54 1.09 -10.09 -6.38
C LEU A 54 0.01 -10.62 -7.35
N SER A 55 -0.28 -11.91 -7.29
CA SER A 55 -1.32 -12.57 -8.09
C SER A 55 -2.72 -12.50 -7.49
N LYS A 56 -2.91 -11.82 -6.35
CA LYS A 56 -4.21 -11.63 -5.69
C LYS A 56 -4.71 -10.21 -5.88
N TYR A 57 -6.03 -10.02 -5.79
CA TYR A 57 -6.62 -8.69 -5.97
C TYR A 57 -6.42 -7.80 -4.75
N PHE A 58 -5.55 -6.84 -4.90
CA PHE A 58 -5.25 -5.85 -3.88
C PHE A 58 -5.25 -4.44 -4.47
N LEU A 59 -5.86 -3.48 -3.77
CA LEU A 59 -5.91 -2.08 -4.19
C LEU A 59 -5.25 -1.17 -3.14
N VAL A 60 -4.37 -0.31 -3.61
CA VAL A 60 -3.91 0.86 -2.88
C VAL A 60 -4.85 2.01 -3.22
N MET A 61 -5.60 2.50 -2.23
CA MET A 61 -6.53 3.61 -2.40
C MET A 61 -5.94 4.87 -1.76
N LEU A 62 -5.80 5.93 -2.53
CA LEU A 62 -5.10 7.16 -2.13
C LEU A 62 -6.03 8.36 -2.22
N GLY A 63 -6.13 9.13 -1.15
CA GLY A 63 -6.80 10.44 -1.17
C GLY A 63 -5.91 11.51 -1.78
N LYS A 64 -6.38 12.22 -2.81
CA LYS A 64 -5.60 13.25 -3.52
C LYS A 64 -5.18 14.43 -2.65
N SER A 65 -5.89 14.70 -1.55
CA SER A 65 -5.55 15.77 -0.60
C SER A 65 -4.59 15.33 0.52
N ASP A 66 -4.18 14.05 0.58
CA ASP A 66 -3.30 13.54 1.65
C ASP A 66 -1.82 13.86 1.38
N THR A 67 -1.52 15.16 1.36
CA THR A 67 -0.24 15.73 0.94
C THR A 67 0.55 16.40 2.07
N SER A 68 0.23 16.10 3.34
CA SER A 68 1.00 16.62 4.48
C SER A 68 2.43 16.07 4.48
N THR A 69 3.39 16.98 4.59
CA THR A 69 4.83 16.68 4.69
C THR A 69 5.35 16.63 6.12
N LYS A 70 4.45 16.68 7.11
CA LYS A 70 4.80 16.66 8.53
C LYS A 70 4.52 15.29 9.16
N PRO A 71 5.35 14.83 10.11
CA PRO A 71 5.03 13.65 10.90
C PRO A 71 3.78 13.91 11.74
N ASN A 72 2.91 12.92 11.87
CA ASN A 72 1.65 13.04 12.60
C ASN A 72 1.67 12.42 13.99
N THR A 73 2.76 11.76 14.37
CA THR A 73 2.97 11.16 15.69
C THR A 73 4.45 11.24 16.09
N PRO A 74 4.80 11.20 17.40
CA PRO A 74 6.19 11.12 17.84
C PRO A 74 6.95 9.91 17.25
N TYR A 75 6.27 8.77 17.11
CA TYR A 75 6.87 7.59 16.51
C TYR A 75 7.23 7.84 15.03
N VAL A 76 6.31 8.41 14.25
CA VAL A 76 6.60 8.73 12.83
C VAL A 76 7.70 9.78 12.74
N ALA A 77 7.78 10.73 13.67
CA ALA A 77 8.87 11.69 13.73
C ALA A 77 10.24 11.02 13.95
N SER A 78 10.32 9.97 14.77
CA SER A 78 11.56 9.24 15.06
C SER A 78 12.10 8.40 13.88
N ILE A 79 11.25 8.09 12.90
CA ILE A 79 11.59 7.32 11.69
C ILE A 79 11.39 8.12 10.39
N PHE A 80 11.30 9.44 10.51
CA PHE A 80 10.79 10.28 9.41
C PHE A 80 11.69 10.28 8.17
N ASP A 81 13.00 10.13 8.35
CA ASP A 81 13.96 9.91 7.27
C ASP A 81 13.65 8.65 6.44
N LYS A 82 13.28 7.56 7.10
CA LYS A 82 12.88 6.30 6.44
C LYS A 82 11.54 6.43 5.72
N VAL A 83 10.62 7.17 6.33
CA VAL A 83 9.29 7.41 5.77
C VAL A 83 9.36 8.32 4.55
N THR A 84 10.12 9.41 4.60
CA THR A 84 10.28 10.35 3.49
C THR A 84 11.12 9.80 2.35
N ALA A 85 12.00 8.82 2.62
CA ALA A 85 12.68 8.08 1.55
C ALA A 85 11.70 7.35 0.61
N GLN A 86 10.48 7.03 1.05
CA GLN A 86 9.43 6.44 0.23
C GLN A 86 8.64 7.48 -0.57
N GLY A 87 8.68 8.76 -0.19
CA GLY A 87 7.96 9.89 -0.81
C GLY A 87 7.68 11.00 0.20
N GLN A 88 7.52 12.23 -0.28
CA GLN A 88 7.39 13.42 0.55
C GLN A 88 6.13 13.41 1.44
N HIS A 89 5.04 12.87 0.91
CA HIS A 89 3.76 12.76 1.59
C HIS A 89 3.06 11.43 1.27
N ARG A 90 1.94 11.10 1.93
CA ARG A 90 1.30 9.79 1.80
C ARG A 90 0.86 9.47 0.37
N LEU A 91 0.37 10.46 -0.37
CA LEU A 91 0.00 10.28 -1.78
C LEU A 91 1.22 9.85 -2.62
N ASP A 92 2.37 10.52 -2.47
CA ASP A 92 3.60 10.14 -3.17
C ASP A 92 4.09 8.74 -2.76
N ARG A 93 4.07 8.46 -1.46
CA ARG A 93 4.49 7.15 -0.95
C ARG A 93 3.66 6.02 -1.53
N GLY A 94 2.35 6.23 -1.64
CA GLY A 94 1.46 5.24 -2.26
C GLY A 94 1.72 5.04 -3.75
N ARG A 95 1.94 6.11 -4.49
CA ARG A 95 2.31 6.06 -5.91
C ARG A 95 3.64 5.33 -6.12
N ASN A 96 4.65 5.64 -5.31
CA ASN A 96 5.96 5.02 -5.38
C ASN A 96 5.91 3.53 -4.97
N PHE A 97 5.11 3.18 -3.96
CA PHE A 97 4.87 1.80 -3.58
C PHE A 97 4.26 1.00 -4.74
N PHE A 98 3.22 1.51 -5.37
CA PHE A 98 2.59 0.83 -6.51
C PHE A 98 3.54 0.71 -7.72
N LYS A 99 4.28 1.76 -8.03
CA LYS A 99 5.32 1.73 -9.08
C LYS A 99 6.40 0.69 -8.79
N GLY A 100 6.87 0.61 -7.56
CA GLY A 100 7.82 -0.43 -7.10
C GLY A 100 7.23 -1.84 -7.20
N SER A 101 5.94 -2.00 -6.92
CA SER A 101 5.23 -3.28 -7.05
C SER A 101 5.12 -3.74 -8.50
N MET A 102 4.85 -2.82 -9.44
CA MET A 102 4.87 -3.12 -10.88
C MET A 102 6.27 -3.57 -11.35
N LYS A 103 7.31 -2.89 -10.90
CA LYS A 103 8.71 -3.27 -11.20
C LYS A 103 9.02 -4.67 -10.67
N LYS A 104 8.69 -4.95 -9.41
CA LYS A 104 8.93 -6.25 -8.79
C LYS A 104 8.16 -7.38 -9.47
N ALA A 105 6.90 -7.16 -9.85
CA ALA A 105 6.12 -8.13 -10.59
C ALA A 105 6.78 -8.49 -11.94
N LYS A 106 7.31 -7.50 -12.65
CA LYS A 106 8.06 -7.70 -13.89
C LYS A 106 9.36 -8.48 -13.66
N GLU A 107 10.12 -8.17 -12.61
CA GLU A 107 11.34 -8.89 -12.24
C GLU A 107 11.07 -10.36 -11.92
N LEU A 108 9.94 -10.66 -11.29
CA LEU A 108 9.53 -12.00 -10.90
C LEU A 108 8.74 -12.74 -12.00
N ASP A 109 8.51 -12.12 -13.14
CA ASP A 109 7.69 -12.66 -14.24
C ASP A 109 6.31 -13.13 -13.77
N VAL A 110 5.60 -12.26 -13.04
CA VAL A 110 4.26 -12.53 -12.51
C VAL A 110 3.26 -11.47 -12.99
N PHE A 111 2.04 -11.90 -13.34
CA PHE A 111 0.96 -10.99 -13.68
C PHE A 111 0.46 -10.28 -12.42
N LEU A 112 0.65 -8.96 -12.37
CA LEU A 112 0.22 -8.14 -11.24
C LEU A 112 -1.30 -7.95 -11.22
N LYS A 113 -1.97 -8.45 -10.18
CA LYS A 113 -3.41 -8.20 -9.91
C LYS A 113 -3.65 -7.05 -8.92
N TRP A 114 -2.61 -6.33 -8.56
CA TRP A 114 -2.73 -5.13 -7.74
C TRP A 114 -3.12 -3.94 -8.59
N GLY A 115 -3.85 -3.02 -7.99
CA GLY A 115 -4.23 -1.76 -8.61
C GLY A 115 -4.02 -0.58 -7.66
N MET A 116 -4.10 0.62 -8.22
CA MET A 116 -4.08 1.87 -7.46
C MET A 116 -5.25 2.75 -7.90
N VAL A 117 -5.96 3.31 -6.92
CA VAL A 117 -7.08 4.22 -7.14
C VAL A 117 -6.81 5.52 -6.39
N GLU A 118 -6.89 6.64 -7.09
CA GLU A 118 -6.81 7.97 -6.49
C GLU A 118 -8.20 8.58 -6.37
N VAL A 119 -8.62 8.87 -5.15
CA VAL A 119 -9.93 9.41 -4.83
C VAL A 119 -9.84 10.93 -4.64
N PRO A 120 -10.70 11.73 -5.28
CA PRO A 120 -10.82 13.16 -4.99
C PRO A 120 -11.25 13.38 -3.54
N THR A 121 -10.37 13.95 -2.73
CA THR A 121 -10.63 14.26 -1.32
C THR A 121 -10.26 15.71 -1.02
N LYS A 122 -10.74 16.25 0.11
CA LYS A 122 -10.50 17.63 0.54
C LYS A 122 -9.86 17.75 1.91
N ASP A 123 -10.04 16.74 2.78
CA ASP A 123 -9.74 16.83 4.22
C ASP A 123 -8.40 16.20 4.61
N GLY A 124 -7.41 16.26 3.72
CA GLY A 124 -6.08 15.70 3.97
C GLY A 124 -6.16 14.21 4.32
N HIS A 125 -5.55 13.80 5.45
CA HIS A 125 -5.59 12.41 5.91
C HIS A 125 -6.91 12.03 6.59
N SER A 126 -7.67 12.99 7.11
CA SER A 126 -8.99 12.76 7.76
C SER A 126 -10.13 12.64 6.76
N ASN A 127 -9.95 11.79 5.75
CA ASN A 127 -10.80 11.69 4.57
C ASN A 127 -11.62 10.38 4.48
N THR A 128 -11.71 9.62 5.55
CA THR A 128 -12.37 8.30 5.56
C THR A 128 -13.80 8.37 4.98
N HIS A 129 -14.59 9.36 5.37
CA HIS A 129 -15.96 9.56 4.89
C HIS A 129 -16.02 9.83 3.38
N GLN A 130 -14.96 10.41 2.78
CA GLN A 130 -14.84 10.62 1.33
C GLN A 130 -14.35 9.36 0.60
N MET A 131 -13.59 8.50 1.27
CA MET A 131 -13.03 7.27 0.69
C MET A 131 -14.02 6.10 0.71
N VAL A 132 -14.86 6.01 1.75
CA VAL A 132 -15.78 4.88 1.97
C VAL A 132 -16.71 4.60 0.79
N PRO A 133 -17.38 5.60 0.15
CA PRO A 133 -18.26 5.31 -0.99
C PRO A 133 -17.54 4.63 -2.15
N TYR A 134 -16.32 5.07 -2.48
CA TYR A 134 -15.51 4.46 -3.54
C TYR A 134 -15.08 3.03 -3.18
N ALA A 135 -14.67 2.81 -1.92
CA ALA A 135 -14.34 1.47 -1.47
C ALA A 135 -15.53 0.52 -1.55
N ALA A 136 -16.72 0.98 -1.13
CA ALA A 136 -17.96 0.20 -1.20
C ALA A 136 -18.31 -0.18 -2.64
N GLU A 137 -18.21 0.75 -3.59
CA GLU A 137 -18.44 0.49 -5.01
C GLU A 137 -17.48 -0.57 -5.56
N LEU A 138 -16.17 -0.46 -5.28
CA LEU A 138 -15.15 -1.42 -5.70
C LEU A 138 -15.41 -2.83 -5.13
N PHE A 139 -15.84 -2.93 -3.87
CA PHE A 139 -16.24 -4.21 -3.29
C PHE A 139 -17.48 -4.76 -3.95
N TYR A 140 -18.49 -3.92 -4.21
CA TYR A 140 -19.74 -4.33 -4.85
C TYR A 140 -19.51 -4.85 -6.27
N GLU A 141 -18.72 -4.16 -7.07
CA GLU A 141 -18.35 -4.60 -8.42
C GLU A 141 -17.59 -5.94 -8.41
N ARG A 142 -16.77 -6.15 -7.40
CA ARG A 142 -15.96 -7.37 -7.29
C ARG A 142 -16.72 -8.57 -6.77
N LEU A 143 -17.82 -8.35 -6.06
CA LEU A 143 -18.65 -9.43 -5.50
C LEU A 143 -19.71 -9.96 -6.50
N ARG A 144 -19.96 -9.21 -7.57
CA ARG A 144 -20.77 -9.66 -8.69
C ARG A 144 -20.02 -10.70 -9.53
#